data_c9506f8958807cb20cd6f07977d141bf
#
_entry.id   c9506f8958807cb20cd6f07977d141bf
#
_cell.length_a   1.000
_cell.length_b   1.000
_cell.length_c   1.000
_cell.angle_alpha   90.00
_cell.angle_beta   90.00
_cell.angle_gamma   90.00
#
_symmetry.space_group_name_H-M   'P 1'
#
loop_
_entity.id
_entity.type
_entity.pdbx_description
1 polymer ?
#
loop_
_entity_poly.entity_id
_entity_poly.type
_entity_poly.pdbx_seq_one_letter_code
_entity_poly.pdbx_strand_id
1 'polypeptide(L)'
;MSNSSFHNKRRDFVKQSSMLAGAIAAAPIISRANFFSGSDDVIKVAVIGCGGRGTGAAVQALSSKQNVKIVAMADAFRDRLDDCYKNVSAELANQGAGAKGSIDVPEERKFVGFDAYLKAIPLADVVILATPPGFRPIHFEEAVKQGKHIFMEKPVATDPAGVQRVLAAAKIAKQKKLNVVVGLQRHYQDSYRALFAKKDIIGDITSMQAWWNNDGVWVRPRKAGQTEMEYQMRNWYYFVWLCGDHITEQHIHNLDVINWFKGGYPVKAQGFGGRQVRKSKEHGEIFDHHYVEYHYADGSILNSQCRHMPGTSSKVDELFVGTKGKIHCDAGRITDLHGKTLFQYDKSKERNPYQTEHDELFAAIAKGEYKFADAENGAYSTMTSILGRMATYSGQIIDWDKAINSGLDLHPSVYAFDAAAPVNPGPDGFYPVAVPGVTKY
;
A
#
# COMPACT_ATOMS: atom_id res chain seq x y z
N MET A 1 44.19 21.51 -39.61
CA MET A 1 44.69 20.25 -39.02
C MET A 1 44.25 20.22 -37.58
N SER A 2 43.44 19.34 -37.04
CA SER A 2 42.69 18.21 -37.52
C SER A 2 41.50 18.05 -36.55
N ASN A 3 40.28 18.06 -37.10
CA ASN A 3 39.06 17.69 -36.40
C ASN A 3 38.72 16.26 -36.83
N SER A 4 38.97 15.25 -36.02
CA SER A 4 38.32 13.94 -36.16
C SER A 4 38.74 12.98 -35.04
N SER A 5 38.01 12.90 -33.95
CA SER A 5 38.05 11.72 -33.05
C SER A 5 36.90 11.55 -32.07
N PHE A 6 35.80 12.32 -32.18
CA PHE A 6 34.67 12.18 -31.24
C PHE A 6 33.46 11.40 -31.78
N HIS A 7 33.45 10.96 -33.06
CA HIS A 7 32.28 10.33 -33.67
C HIS A 7 32.25 8.80 -33.57
N ASN A 8 33.37 8.13 -33.25
CA ASN A 8 33.42 6.65 -33.23
C ASN A 8 33.00 6.02 -31.88
N LYS A 9 33.15 6.72 -30.78
CA LYS A 9 32.80 6.13 -29.45
C LYS A 9 31.30 5.95 -29.20
N ARG A 10 30.43 6.75 -29.78
CA ARG A 10 28.96 6.60 -29.67
C ARG A 10 28.41 5.41 -30.45
N ARG A 11 29.02 5.09 -31.57
CA ARG A 11 28.59 4.00 -32.45
C ARG A 11 28.98 2.62 -31.92
N ASP A 12 30.11 2.52 -31.20
CA ASP A 12 30.54 1.30 -30.54
C ASP A 12 29.79 1.02 -29.25
N PHE A 13 29.40 2.05 -28.51
CA PHE A 13 28.54 1.91 -27.33
C PHE A 13 27.13 1.42 -27.71
N VAL A 14 26.55 1.93 -28.80
CA VAL A 14 25.21 1.50 -29.27
C VAL A 14 25.28 0.06 -29.83
N LYS A 15 26.37 -0.38 -30.44
CA LYS A 15 26.56 -1.77 -30.91
C LYS A 15 26.76 -2.76 -29.75
N GLN A 16 27.44 -2.38 -28.69
CA GLN A 16 27.62 -3.24 -27.51
C GLN A 16 26.32 -3.33 -26.68
N SER A 17 25.52 -2.26 -26.62
CA SER A 17 24.21 -2.28 -25.93
C SER A 17 23.15 -3.12 -26.68
N SER A 18 23.24 -3.19 -28.02
CA SER A 18 22.34 -4.02 -28.83
C SER A 18 22.70 -5.51 -28.85
N MET A 19 23.94 -5.89 -28.54
CA MET A 19 24.33 -7.29 -28.38
C MET A 19 23.99 -7.87 -26.99
N LEU A 20 23.86 -7.04 -25.94
CA LEU A 20 23.38 -7.50 -24.63
C LEU A 20 21.86 -7.66 -24.59
N ALA A 21 21.12 -6.94 -25.43
CA ALA A 21 19.67 -7.08 -25.53
C ALA A 21 19.18 -8.31 -26.31
N GLY A 22 20.09 -8.93 -27.11
CA GLY A 22 19.78 -10.10 -27.94
C GLY A 22 19.99 -11.46 -27.30
N ALA A 23 20.58 -11.55 -26.10
CA ALA A 23 20.93 -12.82 -25.45
C ALA A 23 19.93 -13.23 -24.31
N ILE A 24 18.87 -12.48 -24.08
CA ILE A 24 17.84 -12.81 -23.07
C ILE A 24 16.57 -13.42 -23.69
N ALA A 25 16.55 -13.63 -24.99
CA ALA A 25 15.38 -14.19 -25.67
C ALA A 25 15.67 -15.61 -26.18
N ALA A 26 15.61 -16.61 -25.32
CA ALA A 26 15.21 -18.00 -25.61
C ALA A 26 15.60 -18.99 -24.49
N ALA A 27 15.14 -18.77 -23.28
CA ALA A 27 14.84 -19.91 -22.41
C ALA A 27 13.33 -19.98 -22.31
N PRO A 28 12.68 -21.13 -22.52
CA PRO A 28 11.27 -21.26 -22.20
C PRO A 28 11.15 -21.04 -20.69
N ILE A 29 10.62 -19.88 -20.29
CA ILE A 29 10.17 -19.68 -18.93
C ILE A 29 8.96 -20.61 -18.78
N ILE A 30 9.23 -21.88 -18.44
CA ILE A 30 8.22 -22.74 -17.87
C ILE A 30 7.95 -22.11 -16.51
N SER A 31 7.04 -21.12 -16.48
CA SER A 31 6.41 -20.72 -15.24
C SER A 31 5.70 -22.00 -14.77
N ARG A 32 6.27 -22.68 -13.81
CA ARG A 32 5.49 -23.54 -12.92
C ARG A 32 4.57 -22.60 -12.15
N ALA A 33 3.51 -22.10 -12.81
CA ALA A 33 2.30 -21.78 -12.09
C ALA A 33 1.98 -23.09 -11.37
N ASN A 34 2.07 -23.11 -10.06
CA ASN A 34 1.62 -24.24 -9.26
C ASN A 34 0.13 -24.37 -9.57
N PHE A 35 -0.22 -25.28 -10.47
CA PHE A 35 -1.61 -25.62 -10.72
C PHE A 35 -2.06 -26.40 -9.49
N PHE A 36 -2.81 -25.75 -8.62
CA PHE A 36 -3.58 -26.42 -7.62
C PHE A 36 -4.65 -27.21 -8.37
N SER A 37 -4.55 -28.53 -8.37
CA SER A 37 -5.43 -29.41 -9.14
C SER A 37 -6.61 -29.96 -8.34
N GLY A 38 -6.73 -29.59 -7.06
CA GLY A 38 -7.81 -30.01 -6.17
C GLY A 38 -7.99 -29.12 -4.96
N SER A 39 -9.19 -29.14 -4.38
CA SER A 39 -9.55 -28.38 -3.17
C SER A 39 -8.76 -28.77 -1.91
N ASP A 40 -7.98 -29.85 -1.96
CA ASP A 40 -7.24 -30.40 -0.83
C ASP A 40 -5.73 -30.09 -0.90
N ASP A 41 -5.25 -29.49 -1.99
CA ASP A 41 -3.86 -29.09 -2.10
C ASP A 41 -3.51 -28.00 -1.08
N VAL A 42 -2.36 -28.16 -0.41
CA VAL A 42 -1.88 -27.21 0.61
C VAL A 42 -1.33 -25.96 -0.04
N ILE A 43 -1.93 -24.80 0.24
CA ILE A 43 -1.41 -23.48 -0.16
C ILE A 43 -0.43 -23.01 0.90
N LYS A 44 0.86 -22.95 0.56
CA LYS A 44 1.93 -22.51 1.45
C LYS A 44 2.02 -20.99 1.46
N VAL A 45 2.05 -20.41 2.66
CA VAL A 45 2.09 -18.95 2.86
C VAL A 45 3.34 -18.53 3.63
N ALA A 46 4.02 -17.48 3.17
CA ALA A 46 5.03 -16.76 3.95
C ALA A 46 4.49 -15.40 4.38
N VAL A 47 4.71 -15.04 5.65
CA VAL A 47 4.35 -13.74 6.22
C VAL A 47 5.59 -12.87 6.32
N ILE A 48 5.57 -11.71 5.63
CA ILE A 48 6.67 -10.75 5.59
C ILE A 48 6.19 -9.44 6.20
N GLY A 49 6.72 -9.11 7.38
CA GLY A 49 6.22 -8.07 8.25
C GLY A 49 5.24 -8.62 9.30
N CYS A 50 5.78 -8.91 10.49
CA CYS A 50 5.11 -9.57 11.60
C CYS A 50 4.53 -8.58 12.64
N GLY A 51 4.15 -7.38 12.20
CA GLY A 51 3.41 -6.41 13.02
C GLY A 51 1.93 -6.77 13.17
N GLY A 52 1.13 -5.85 13.75
CA GLY A 52 -0.30 -6.09 13.98
C GLY A 52 -1.08 -6.44 12.71
N ARG A 53 -0.80 -5.76 11.58
CA ARG A 53 -1.46 -6.08 10.29
C ARG A 53 -1.01 -7.42 9.71
N GLY A 54 0.30 -7.73 9.78
CA GLY A 54 0.80 -9.04 9.34
C GLY A 54 0.19 -10.19 10.14
N THR A 55 0.07 -10.03 11.46
CA THR A 55 -0.63 -10.99 12.34
C THR A 55 -2.09 -11.14 11.94
N GLY A 56 -2.82 -10.04 11.74
CA GLY A 56 -4.23 -10.07 11.31
C GLY A 56 -4.41 -10.74 9.94
N ALA A 57 -3.58 -10.39 8.95
CA ALA A 57 -3.63 -10.97 7.61
C ALA A 57 -3.30 -12.48 7.62
N ALA A 58 -2.35 -12.91 8.47
CA ALA A 58 -2.05 -14.33 8.66
C ALA A 58 -3.26 -15.11 9.20
N VAL A 59 -3.94 -14.55 10.22
CA VAL A 59 -5.17 -15.14 10.78
C VAL A 59 -6.27 -15.20 9.72
N GLN A 60 -6.49 -14.14 8.96
CA GLN A 60 -7.49 -14.08 7.90
C GLN A 60 -7.20 -15.10 6.78
N ALA A 61 -5.94 -15.28 6.40
CA ALA A 61 -5.54 -16.31 5.44
C ALA A 61 -5.85 -17.72 5.95
N LEU A 62 -5.52 -18.01 7.21
CA LEU A 62 -5.83 -19.31 7.84
C LEU A 62 -7.33 -19.56 7.98
N SER A 63 -8.14 -18.48 8.10
CA SER A 63 -9.61 -18.53 8.23
C SER A 63 -10.35 -18.58 6.89
N SER A 64 -9.64 -18.57 5.75
CA SER A 64 -10.22 -18.47 4.39
C SER A 64 -10.97 -19.71 3.89
N LYS A 65 -11.18 -20.73 4.72
CA LYS A 65 -11.83 -22.03 4.39
C LYS A 65 -11.08 -22.85 3.35
N GLN A 66 -9.88 -22.47 2.97
CA GLN A 66 -8.97 -23.22 2.11
C GLN A 66 -7.91 -23.94 2.95
N ASN A 67 -7.22 -24.91 2.35
CA ASN A 67 -6.13 -25.63 3.02
C ASN A 67 -4.84 -24.78 3.01
N VAL A 68 -4.80 -23.75 3.87
CA VAL A 68 -3.69 -22.80 3.97
C VAL A 68 -2.73 -23.21 5.07
N LYS A 69 -1.43 -23.21 4.77
CA LYS A 69 -0.37 -23.47 5.74
C LYS A 69 0.63 -22.33 5.77
N ILE A 70 0.79 -21.66 6.92
CA ILE A 70 1.90 -20.71 7.10
C ILE A 70 3.17 -21.53 7.33
N VAL A 71 4.17 -21.33 6.45
CA VAL A 71 5.40 -22.12 6.41
C VAL A 71 6.66 -21.32 6.73
N ALA A 72 6.62 -19.98 6.66
CA ALA A 72 7.74 -19.11 6.96
C ALA A 72 7.26 -17.75 7.48
N MET A 73 8.05 -17.12 8.33
CA MET A 73 7.84 -15.76 8.83
C MET A 73 9.12 -14.96 8.73
N ALA A 74 9.00 -13.68 8.37
CA ALA A 74 10.11 -12.74 8.22
C ALA A 74 9.76 -11.37 8.79
N ASP A 75 10.67 -10.79 9.59
CA ASP A 75 10.57 -9.42 10.09
C ASP A 75 11.97 -8.85 10.33
N ALA A 76 12.11 -7.54 10.34
CA ALA A 76 13.37 -6.90 10.74
C ALA A 76 13.71 -7.14 12.21
N PHE A 77 12.69 -7.41 13.05
CA PHE A 77 12.83 -7.52 14.51
C PHE A 77 12.34 -8.87 15.02
N ARG A 78 13.18 -9.54 15.81
CA ARG A 78 12.89 -10.84 16.39
C ARG A 78 11.64 -10.82 17.29
N ASP A 79 11.51 -9.83 18.16
CA ASP A 79 10.36 -9.67 19.05
C ASP A 79 9.03 -9.59 18.30
N ARG A 80 9.00 -8.89 17.16
CA ARG A 80 7.81 -8.78 16.30
C ARG A 80 7.43 -10.14 15.70
N LEU A 81 8.43 -10.87 15.23
CA LEU A 81 8.22 -12.19 14.66
C LEU A 81 7.68 -13.17 15.70
N ASP A 82 8.29 -13.22 16.89
CA ASP A 82 7.88 -14.13 17.97
C ASP A 82 6.46 -13.81 18.48
N ASP A 83 6.13 -12.53 18.67
CA ASP A 83 4.78 -12.08 19.03
C ASP A 83 3.75 -12.49 17.97
N CYS A 84 4.06 -12.32 16.70
CA CYS A 84 3.19 -12.71 15.58
C CYS A 84 2.95 -14.23 15.60
N TYR A 85 4.01 -15.02 15.66
CA TYR A 85 3.91 -16.49 15.72
C TYR A 85 3.02 -16.95 16.88
N LYS A 86 3.26 -16.41 18.08
CA LYS A 86 2.48 -16.70 19.28
C LYS A 86 1.00 -16.36 19.11
N ASN A 87 0.71 -15.15 18.63
CA ASN A 87 -0.67 -14.66 18.48
C ASN A 87 -1.43 -15.43 17.39
N VAL A 88 -0.80 -15.70 16.25
CA VAL A 88 -1.41 -16.51 15.16
C VAL A 88 -1.67 -17.93 15.64
N SER A 89 -0.74 -18.54 16.36
CA SER A 89 -0.91 -19.90 16.90
C SER A 89 -2.05 -19.96 17.92
N ALA A 90 -2.16 -18.97 18.80
CA ALA A 90 -3.24 -18.90 19.79
C ALA A 90 -4.61 -18.72 19.10
N GLU A 91 -4.70 -17.84 18.10
CA GLU A 91 -5.96 -17.62 17.38
C GLU A 91 -6.39 -18.85 16.59
N LEU A 92 -5.45 -19.56 15.96
CA LEU A 92 -5.73 -20.83 15.28
C LEU A 92 -6.24 -21.89 16.28
N ALA A 93 -5.67 -21.98 17.46
CA ALA A 93 -6.15 -22.89 18.52
C ALA A 93 -7.58 -22.56 18.95
N ASN A 94 -7.95 -21.28 19.02
CA ASN A 94 -9.29 -20.82 19.36
C ASN A 94 -10.35 -21.20 18.28
N GLN A 95 -9.95 -21.34 17.00
CA GLN A 95 -10.84 -21.78 15.93
C GLN A 95 -11.25 -23.27 16.03
N GLY A 96 -10.52 -24.06 16.81
CA GLY A 96 -10.83 -25.45 17.11
C GLY A 96 -10.61 -26.41 15.93
N ALA A 97 -11.09 -27.66 16.07
CA ALA A 97 -10.85 -28.74 15.14
C ALA A 97 -11.48 -28.55 13.72
N GLY A 98 -12.29 -27.52 13.52
CA GLY A 98 -12.89 -27.19 12.22
C GLY A 98 -12.02 -26.29 11.33
N ALA A 99 -10.91 -25.75 11.85
CA ALA A 99 -9.99 -24.93 11.07
C ALA A 99 -9.28 -25.78 10.01
N LYS A 100 -9.36 -25.36 8.75
CA LYS A 100 -8.58 -25.97 7.65
C LYS A 100 -7.15 -25.43 7.61
N GLY A 101 -6.92 -24.24 8.15
CA GLY A 101 -5.61 -23.60 8.20
C GLY A 101 -4.67 -24.26 9.21
N SER A 102 -3.37 -24.16 8.97
CA SER A 102 -2.33 -24.68 9.86
C SER A 102 -1.08 -23.79 9.85
N ILE A 103 -0.29 -23.88 10.92
CA ILE A 103 1.00 -23.17 11.03
C ILE A 103 2.12 -24.19 11.28
N ASP A 104 3.17 -24.10 10.47
CA ASP A 104 4.35 -24.96 10.55
C ASP A 104 5.60 -24.10 10.24
N VAL A 105 6.02 -23.33 11.23
CA VAL A 105 7.16 -22.41 11.15
C VAL A 105 8.18 -22.77 12.25
N PRO A 106 9.02 -23.79 12.00
CA PRO A 106 10.11 -24.11 12.89
C PRO A 106 11.15 -22.97 12.91
N GLU A 107 12.10 -23.03 13.85
CA GLU A 107 13.04 -21.94 14.11
C GLU A 107 13.87 -21.54 12.89
N GLU A 108 14.29 -22.51 12.07
CA GLU A 108 15.06 -22.30 10.84
C GLU A 108 14.25 -21.62 9.71
N ARG A 109 12.94 -21.46 9.86
CA ARG A 109 12.07 -20.73 8.93
C ARG A 109 11.51 -19.43 9.52
N LYS A 110 12.10 -18.98 10.63
CA LYS A 110 11.90 -17.66 11.24
C LYS A 110 13.08 -16.77 10.89
N PHE A 111 12.90 -15.91 9.89
CA PHE A 111 13.97 -15.08 9.37
C PHE A 111 13.93 -13.67 9.94
N VAL A 112 15.08 -13.17 10.39
CA VAL A 112 15.21 -11.84 11.01
C VAL A 112 16.22 -11.00 10.23
N GLY A 113 15.92 -9.72 10.03
CA GLY A 113 16.78 -8.76 9.35
C GLY A 113 16.10 -8.14 8.12
N PHE A 114 16.78 -7.18 7.50
CA PHE A 114 16.29 -6.50 6.30
C PHE A 114 16.21 -7.41 5.07
N ASP A 115 17.05 -8.44 5.01
CA ASP A 115 17.11 -9.45 3.94
C ASP A 115 16.22 -10.68 4.19
N ALA A 116 15.53 -10.73 5.32
CA ALA A 116 14.72 -11.88 5.75
C ALA A 116 13.69 -12.31 4.69
N TYR A 117 13.10 -11.36 3.96
CA TYR A 117 12.14 -11.64 2.89
C TYR A 117 12.72 -12.50 1.75
N LEU A 118 14.02 -12.33 1.43
CA LEU A 118 14.70 -13.12 0.39
C LEU A 118 14.76 -14.62 0.74
N LYS A 119 14.77 -14.95 2.03
CA LYS A 119 14.81 -16.31 2.55
C LYS A 119 13.42 -16.91 2.70
N ALA A 120 12.41 -16.08 3.01
CA ALA A 120 11.04 -16.54 3.23
C ALA A 120 10.24 -16.75 1.94
N ILE A 121 10.35 -15.84 0.97
CA ILE A 121 9.59 -15.87 -0.30
C ILE A 121 9.75 -17.21 -1.06
N PRO A 122 10.95 -17.79 -1.22
CA PRO A 122 11.12 -19.04 -1.97
C PRO A 122 10.30 -20.22 -1.42
N LEU A 123 9.99 -20.23 -0.12
CA LEU A 123 9.37 -21.36 0.58
C LEU A 123 7.85 -21.44 0.38
N ALA A 124 7.23 -20.39 -0.17
CA ALA A 124 5.77 -20.25 -0.23
C ALA A 124 5.23 -20.22 -1.67
N ASP A 125 3.93 -20.43 -1.81
CA ASP A 125 3.15 -20.22 -3.04
C ASP A 125 2.52 -18.83 -3.05
N VAL A 126 2.14 -18.35 -1.87
CA VAL A 126 1.55 -17.01 -1.62
C VAL A 126 2.38 -16.28 -0.60
N VAL A 127 2.60 -14.98 -0.81
CA VAL A 127 3.26 -14.13 0.18
C VAL A 127 2.30 -13.06 0.70
N ILE A 128 2.32 -12.84 2.01
CA ILE A 128 1.65 -11.72 2.68
C ILE A 128 2.72 -10.65 2.96
N LEU A 129 2.60 -9.48 2.33
CA LEU A 129 3.52 -8.37 2.48
C LEU A 129 2.90 -7.29 3.38
N ALA A 130 3.29 -7.25 4.65
CA ALA A 130 2.71 -6.37 5.67
C ALA A 130 3.76 -5.52 6.43
N THR A 131 4.94 -5.34 5.85
CA THR A 131 5.98 -4.42 6.34
C THR A 131 5.54 -2.95 6.22
N PRO A 132 6.21 -1.98 6.82
CA PRO A 132 5.97 -0.57 6.53
C PRO A 132 6.00 -0.28 5.02
N PRO A 133 5.19 0.67 4.51
CA PRO A 133 5.01 0.91 3.07
C PRO A 133 6.29 1.13 2.26
N GLY A 134 7.31 1.74 2.86
CA GLY A 134 8.61 1.98 2.20
C GLY A 134 9.30 0.71 1.69
N PHE A 135 9.05 -0.45 2.30
CA PHE A 135 9.62 -1.72 1.85
C PHE A 135 8.78 -2.45 0.81
N ARG A 136 7.55 -2.01 0.57
CA ARG A 136 6.61 -2.72 -0.30
C ARG A 136 7.13 -2.90 -1.73
N PRO A 137 7.72 -1.86 -2.37
CA PRO A 137 8.19 -1.98 -3.75
C PRO A 137 9.22 -3.11 -3.93
N ILE A 138 10.24 -3.19 -3.06
CA ILE A 138 11.29 -4.20 -3.16
C ILE A 138 10.79 -5.62 -2.84
N HIS A 139 9.88 -5.76 -1.88
CA HIS A 139 9.29 -7.06 -1.52
C HIS A 139 8.35 -7.56 -2.61
N PHE A 140 7.52 -6.67 -3.17
CA PHE A 140 6.61 -7.01 -4.27
C PHE A 140 7.36 -7.41 -5.53
N GLU A 141 8.40 -6.66 -5.91
CA GLU A 141 9.25 -6.96 -7.05
C GLU A 141 9.87 -8.35 -6.94
N GLU A 142 10.44 -8.71 -5.77
CA GLU A 142 11.03 -10.03 -5.54
C GLU A 142 9.97 -11.15 -5.56
N ALA A 143 8.80 -10.94 -4.97
CA ALA A 143 7.71 -11.91 -4.99
C ALA A 143 7.23 -12.19 -6.43
N VAL A 144 7.08 -11.16 -7.26
CA VAL A 144 6.71 -11.27 -8.67
C VAL A 144 7.80 -11.97 -9.49
N LYS A 145 9.08 -11.63 -9.24
CA LYS A 145 10.21 -12.30 -9.87
C LYS A 145 10.18 -13.79 -9.62
N GLN A 146 9.90 -14.22 -8.40
CA GLN A 146 9.80 -15.63 -8.01
C GLN A 146 8.46 -16.29 -8.34
N GLY A 147 7.52 -15.59 -9.00
CA GLY A 147 6.26 -16.17 -9.47
C GLY A 147 5.27 -16.50 -8.36
N LYS A 148 5.25 -15.72 -7.28
CA LYS A 148 4.33 -15.95 -6.15
C LYS A 148 3.02 -15.20 -6.34
N HIS A 149 1.90 -15.77 -5.86
CA HIS A 149 0.68 -15.02 -5.60
C HIS A 149 0.88 -14.10 -4.40
N ILE A 150 0.17 -12.97 -4.35
CA ILE A 150 0.51 -11.92 -3.39
C ILE A 150 -0.76 -11.32 -2.77
N PHE A 151 -0.76 -11.25 -1.45
CA PHE A 151 -1.51 -10.26 -0.71
C PHE A 151 -0.53 -9.20 -0.21
N MET A 152 -0.75 -7.94 -0.50
CA MET A 152 0.09 -6.86 0.01
C MET A 152 -0.74 -5.74 0.63
N GLU A 153 -0.30 -5.28 1.80
CA GLU A 153 -0.91 -4.15 2.46
C GLU A 153 -0.71 -2.83 1.69
N LYS A 154 -1.69 -1.96 1.84
CA LYS A 154 -1.61 -0.57 1.41
C LYS A 154 -0.80 0.27 2.42
N PRO A 155 -0.27 1.42 2.04
CA PRO A 155 0.10 1.85 0.68
C PRO A 155 1.17 0.95 0.08
N VAL A 156 1.27 0.98 -1.25
CA VAL A 156 2.24 0.10 -1.94
C VAL A 156 3.60 0.76 -2.19
N ALA A 157 3.74 2.04 -1.83
CA ALA A 157 4.97 2.82 -1.89
C ALA A 157 4.84 4.06 -0.99
N THR A 158 5.92 4.84 -0.84
CA THR A 158 5.95 6.13 -0.12
C THR A 158 6.37 7.29 -1.00
N ASP A 159 6.84 7.02 -2.21
CA ASP A 159 7.35 8.01 -3.17
C ASP A 159 7.11 7.58 -4.63
N PRO A 160 7.29 8.51 -5.60
CA PRO A 160 7.12 8.23 -7.02
C PRO A 160 8.02 7.12 -7.56
N ALA A 161 9.27 7.02 -7.13
CA ALA A 161 10.20 5.97 -7.57
C ALA A 161 9.68 4.58 -7.17
N GLY A 162 9.21 4.42 -5.94
CA GLY A 162 8.56 3.21 -5.45
C GLY A 162 7.28 2.87 -6.21
N VAL A 163 6.43 3.87 -6.51
CA VAL A 163 5.24 3.67 -7.35
C VAL A 163 5.59 3.14 -8.73
N GLN A 164 6.61 3.70 -9.40
CA GLN A 164 7.06 3.24 -10.71
C GLN A 164 7.59 1.80 -10.66
N ARG A 165 8.30 1.41 -9.59
CA ARG A 165 8.75 0.02 -9.39
C ARG A 165 7.56 -0.93 -9.25
N VAL A 166 6.54 -0.57 -8.47
CA VAL A 166 5.33 -1.37 -8.33
C VAL A 166 4.59 -1.51 -9.65
N LEU A 167 4.45 -0.43 -10.43
CA LEU A 167 3.81 -0.47 -11.76
C LEU A 167 4.57 -1.37 -12.75
N ALA A 168 5.90 -1.34 -12.73
CA ALA A 168 6.73 -2.23 -13.56
C ALA A 168 6.53 -3.71 -13.16
N ALA A 169 6.59 -4.02 -11.87
CA ALA A 169 6.35 -5.36 -11.36
C ALA A 169 4.91 -5.85 -11.61
N ALA A 170 3.90 -4.96 -11.52
CA ALA A 170 2.51 -5.28 -11.81
C ALA A 170 2.29 -5.77 -13.26
N LYS A 171 2.98 -5.18 -14.23
CA LYS A 171 2.96 -5.65 -15.63
C LYS A 171 3.46 -7.08 -15.75
N ILE A 172 4.55 -7.42 -15.05
CA ILE A 172 5.13 -8.77 -15.02
C ILE A 172 4.18 -9.74 -14.31
N ALA A 173 3.57 -9.32 -13.19
CA ALA A 173 2.59 -10.14 -12.47
C ALA A 173 1.38 -10.50 -13.35
N LYS A 174 0.84 -9.55 -14.12
CA LYS A 174 -0.22 -9.78 -15.12
C LYS A 174 0.20 -10.80 -16.18
N GLN A 175 1.41 -10.66 -16.74
CA GLN A 175 1.94 -11.60 -17.74
C GLN A 175 2.08 -13.02 -17.19
N LYS A 176 2.49 -13.15 -15.94
CA LYS A 176 2.63 -14.43 -15.23
C LYS A 176 1.31 -14.95 -14.67
N LYS A 177 0.20 -14.22 -14.80
CA LYS A 177 -1.12 -14.54 -14.24
C LYS A 177 -1.07 -14.77 -12.72
N LEU A 178 -0.30 -13.97 -12.01
CA LEU A 178 -0.23 -14.00 -10.55
C LEU A 178 -1.42 -13.24 -9.97
N ASN A 179 -2.17 -13.86 -9.07
CA ASN A 179 -3.19 -13.14 -8.31
C ASN A 179 -2.49 -12.17 -7.34
N VAL A 180 -2.82 -10.90 -7.42
CA VAL A 180 -2.34 -9.84 -6.55
C VAL A 180 -3.52 -9.09 -5.99
N VAL A 181 -3.70 -9.16 -4.67
CA VAL A 181 -4.68 -8.37 -3.91
C VAL A 181 -3.94 -7.33 -3.11
N VAL A 182 -4.43 -6.10 -3.13
CA VAL A 182 -3.95 -4.99 -2.29
C VAL A 182 -4.96 -4.75 -1.17
N GLY A 183 -4.50 -4.58 0.06
CA GLY A 183 -5.31 -4.38 1.28
C GLY A 183 -6.14 -3.09 1.27
N LEU A 184 -6.77 -2.76 0.15
CA LEU A 184 -7.76 -1.70 -0.04
C LEU A 184 -9.16 -2.29 0.22
N GLN A 185 -9.40 -2.69 1.45
CA GLN A 185 -10.52 -3.53 1.87
C GLN A 185 -11.91 -2.99 1.46
N ARG A 186 -12.07 -1.70 1.14
CA ARG A 186 -13.36 -1.14 0.69
C ARG A 186 -13.83 -1.71 -0.65
N HIS A 187 -12.91 -2.18 -1.50
CA HIS A 187 -13.25 -2.96 -2.70
C HIS A 187 -13.90 -4.32 -2.38
N TYR A 188 -13.75 -4.80 -1.14
CA TYR A 188 -14.29 -6.07 -0.65
C TYR A 188 -15.42 -5.86 0.37
N GLN A 189 -15.82 -4.61 0.62
CA GLN A 189 -16.90 -4.23 1.51
C GLN A 189 -18.24 -4.23 0.75
N ASP A 190 -19.20 -5.02 1.22
CA ASP A 190 -20.45 -5.27 0.48
C ASP A 190 -21.28 -3.99 0.26
N SER A 191 -21.33 -3.08 1.25
CA SER A 191 -22.02 -1.79 1.11
C SER A 191 -21.40 -0.92 0.03
N TYR A 192 -20.05 -0.85 -0.06
CA TYR A 192 -19.36 -0.07 -1.09
C TYR A 192 -19.56 -0.68 -2.48
N ARG A 193 -19.48 -2.00 -2.60
CA ARG A 193 -19.79 -2.72 -3.85
C ARG A 193 -21.23 -2.47 -4.32
N ALA A 194 -22.19 -2.48 -3.39
CA ALA A 194 -23.60 -2.20 -3.70
C ALA A 194 -23.84 -0.75 -4.16
N LEU A 195 -23.17 0.22 -3.52
CA LEU A 195 -23.21 1.62 -3.94
C LEU A 195 -22.55 1.81 -5.31
N PHE A 196 -21.37 1.22 -5.53
CA PHE A 196 -20.66 1.29 -6.81
C PHE A 196 -21.50 0.72 -7.96
N ALA A 197 -22.15 -0.43 -7.76
CA ALA A 197 -23.02 -1.05 -8.77
C ALA A 197 -24.23 -0.17 -9.14
N LYS A 198 -24.55 0.84 -8.35
CA LYS A 198 -25.68 1.75 -8.54
C LYS A 198 -25.26 3.21 -8.69
N LYS A 199 -23.96 3.49 -8.86
CA LYS A 199 -23.42 4.85 -8.89
C LYS A 199 -24.03 5.75 -9.97
N ASP A 200 -24.43 5.15 -11.09
CA ASP A 200 -24.98 5.91 -12.24
C ASP A 200 -26.35 6.55 -11.95
N ILE A 201 -27.03 6.16 -10.85
CA ILE A 201 -28.27 6.79 -10.39
C ILE A 201 -28.10 8.30 -10.13
N ILE A 202 -26.90 8.72 -9.68
CA ILE A 202 -26.63 10.14 -9.37
C ILE A 202 -26.28 10.99 -10.62
N GLY A 203 -26.20 10.38 -11.80
CA GLY A 203 -25.73 11.03 -13.03
C GLY A 203 -24.22 11.30 -13.01
N ASP A 204 -23.76 12.30 -13.76
CA ASP A 204 -22.34 12.67 -13.83
C ASP A 204 -21.85 13.23 -12.50
N ILE A 205 -20.72 12.73 -12.01
CA ILE A 205 -20.11 13.19 -10.76
C ILE A 205 -19.47 14.57 -11.01
N THR A 206 -19.95 15.58 -10.29
CA THR A 206 -19.52 16.98 -10.41
C THR A 206 -18.59 17.40 -9.29
N SER A 207 -18.75 16.84 -8.07
CA SER A 207 -17.95 17.18 -6.91
C SER A 207 -17.84 15.97 -5.96
N MET A 208 -16.71 15.88 -5.27
CA MET A 208 -16.44 14.82 -4.33
C MET A 208 -15.85 15.38 -3.04
N GLN A 209 -16.08 14.69 -1.94
CA GLN A 209 -15.48 15.01 -0.65
C GLN A 209 -15.01 13.74 0.03
N ALA A 210 -13.83 13.81 0.67
CA ALA A 210 -13.25 12.71 1.41
C ALA A 210 -12.69 13.18 2.74
N TRP A 211 -12.93 12.40 3.80
CA TRP A 211 -12.50 12.73 5.15
C TRP A 211 -11.82 11.54 5.81
N TRP A 212 -10.65 11.80 6.42
CA TRP A 212 -10.04 10.93 7.42
C TRP A 212 -9.63 11.77 8.63
N ASN A 213 -10.59 12.12 9.44
CA ASN A 213 -10.41 12.96 10.62
C ASN A 213 -10.55 12.11 11.88
N ASN A 214 -9.47 11.90 12.64
CA ASN A 214 -9.46 11.12 13.88
C ASN A 214 -8.36 11.58 14.85
N ASP A 215 -8.20 10.85 15.96
CA ASP A 215 -7.26 11.19 17.02
C ASP A 215 -5.79 10.83 16.70
N GLY A 216 -5.54 10.01 15.68
CA GLY A 216 -4.21 9.58 15.30
C GLY A 216 -3.85 8.18 15.77
N VAL A 217 -2.56 7.89 15.81
CA VAL A 217 -2.01 6.55 16.11
C VAL A 217 -0.98 6.62 17.23
N TRP A 218 -0.49 5.45 17.64
CA TRP A 218 0.54 5.25 18.63
C TRP A 218 1.83 6.05 18.32
N VAL A 219 2.56 6.45 19.36
CA VAL A 219 3.91 7.00 19.32
C VAL A 219 4.83 6.06 20.09
N ARG A 220 6.04 5.84 19.59
CA ARG A 220 7.06 5.01 20.25
C ARG A 220 8.26 5.87 20.63
N PRO A 221 8.54 6.02 21.93
CA PRO A 221 9.70 6.79 22.36
C PRO A 221 11.00 6.04 22.00
N ARG A 222 12.06 6.82 21.79
CA ARG A 222 13.41 6.28 21.58
C ARG A 222 13.90 5.57 22.84
N LYS A 223 14.50 4.40 22.65
CA LYS A 223 15.17 3.66 23.73
C LYS A 223 16.68 3.91 23.67
N ALA A 224 17.34 3.82 24.83
CA ALA A 224 18.80 3.93 24.91
C ALA A 224 19.47 2.83 24.04
N GLY A 225 20.54 3.20 23.36
CA GLY A 225 21.31 2.29 22.51
C GLY A 225 20.75 2.04 21.11
N GLN A 226 19.56 2.53 20.77
CA GLN A 226 19.05 2.42 19.41
C GLN A 226 19.82 3.30 18.44
N THR A 227 20.23 2.72 17.31
CA THR A 227 20.69 3.48 16.17
C THR A 227 19.55 4.33 15.59
N GLU A 228 19.88 5.29 14.72
CA GLU A 228 18.84 6.12 14.08
C GLU A 228 17.91 5.27 13.19
N MET A 229 18.48 4.37 12.39
CA MET A 229 17.73 3.45 11.56
C MET A 229 16.78 2.56 12.39
N GLU A 230 17.27 1.98 13.50
CA GLU A 230 16.44 1.15 14.37
C GLU A 230 15.28 1.94 14.97
N TYR A 231 15.56 3.16 15.47
CA TYR A 231 14.51 4.02 16.02
C TYR A 231 13.44 4.36 15.01
N GLN A 232 13.82 4.81 13.80
CA GLN A 232 12.87 5.14 12.73
C GLN A 232 12.02 3.91 12.36
N MET A 233 12.64 2.74 12.23
CA MET A 233 11.92 1.48 11.98
C MET A 233 10.92 1.14 13.10
N ARG A 234 11.27 1.34 14.36
CA ARG A 234 10.38 1.10 15.51
C ARG A 234 9.24 2.10 15.61
N ASN A 235 9.48 3.36 15.20
CA ASN A 235 8.53 4.46 15.21
C ASN A 235 8.10 4.86 13.78
N TRP A 236 8.03 3.88 12.88
CA TRP A 236 7.95 4.02 11.42
C TRP A 236 6.85 4.96 10.91
N TYR A 237 5.76 5.08 11.64
CA TYR A 237 4.63 5.92 11.25
C TYR A 237 4.96 7.40 11.12
N TYR A 238 6.03 7.85 11.75
CA TYR A 238 6.42 9.25 11.85
C TYR A 238 7.55 9.66 10.89
N PHE A 239 7.93 8.76 9.96
CA PHE A 239 8.98 9.00 8.97
C PHE A 239 8.45 8.77 7.56
N VAL A 240 8.60 9.81 6.71
CA VAL A 240 7.98 9.84 5.37
C VAL A 240 8.45 8.69 4.48
N TRP A 241 9.73 8.34 4.54
CA TRP A 241 10.27 7.24 3.75
C TRP A 241 9.68 5.86 4.11
N LEU A 242 9.15 5.71 5.34
CA LEU A 242 8.53 4.47 5.82
C LEU A 242 7.02 4.45 5.65
N CYS A 243 6.32 5.56 5.94
CA CYS A 243 4.86 5.61 5.96
C CYS A 243 4.24 6.45 4.83
N GLY A 244 4.98 7.42 4.28
CA GLY A 244 4.44 8.38 3.32
C GLY A 244 3.61 9.52 3.92
N ASP A 245 3.63 9.73 5.24
CA ASP A 245 2.72 10.53 6.05
C ASP A 245 1.29 9.95 6.14
N HIS A 246 0.48 10.42 7.09
CA HIS A 246 -0.86 9.86 7.35
C HIS A 246 -1.85 10.07 6.18
N ILE A 247 -1.63 11.07 5.33
CA ILE A 247 -2.37 11.23 4.08
C ILE A 247 -2.17 10.03 3.15
N THR A 248 -0.97 9.44 3.14
CA THR A 248 -0.65 8.25 2.34
C THR A 248 -0.99 6.97 3.11
N GLU A 249 -0.65 6.89 4.38
CA GLU A 249 -0.79 5.65 5.14
C GLU A 249 -2.25 5.31 5.47
N GLN A 250 -3.07 6.30 5.82
CA GLN A 250 -4.48 6.05 6.19
C GLN A 250 -5.49 6.64 5.21
N HIS A 251 -5.33 7.89 4.83
CA HIS A 251 -6.32 8.56 3.98
C HIS A 251 -6.41 8.00 2.56
N ILE A 252 -5.41 7.21 2.14
CA ILE A 252 -5.45 6.47 0.88
C ILE A 252 -6.74 5.65 0.72
N HIS A 253 -7.32 5.12 1.80
CA HIS A 253 -8.58 4.37 1.70
C HIS A 253 -9.72 5.20 1.12
N ASN A 254 -9.83 6.48 1.51
CA ASN A 254 -10.85 7.39 0.98
C ASN A 254 -10.49 7.84 -0.45
N LEU A 255 -9.23 8.18 -0.69
CA LEU A 255 -8.76 8.59 -2.02
C LEU A 255 -8.94 7.49 -3.06
N ASP A 256 -8.70 6.24 -2.68
CA ASP A 256 -8.93 5.07 -3.51
C ASP A 256 -10.42 4.89 -3.87
N VAL A 257 -11.32 5.02 -2.90
CA VAL A 257 -12.77 4.98 -3.14
C VAL A 257 -13.19 6.08 -4.12
N ILE A 258 -12.65 7.29 -3.95
CA ILE A 258 -12.93 8.39 -4.87
C ILE A 258 -12.49 8.03 -6.30
N ASN A 259 -11.24 7.58 -6.47
CA ASN A 259 -10.71 7.18 -7.77
C ASN A 259 -11.53 6.04 -8.41
N TRP A 260 -11.90 5.03 -7.60
CA TRP A 260 -12.71 3.89 -8.03
C TRP A 260 -14.09 4.32 -8.56
N PHE A 261 -14.85 5.08 -7.77
CA PHE A 261 -16.19 5.54 -8.15
C PHE A 261 -16.13 6.53 -9.32
N LYS A 262 -15.12 7.41 -9.35
CA LYS A 262 -14.88 8.36 -10.45
C LYS A 262 -14.45 7.66 -11.74
N GLY A 263 -13.78 6.52 -11.63
CA GLY A 263 -13.23 5.78 -12.77
C GLY A 263 -11.99 6.45 -13.37
N GLY A 264 -11.20 7.18 -12.56
CA GLY A 264 -10.00 7.88 -13.02
C GLY A 264 -9.21 8.50 -11.87
N TYR A 265 -8.09 9.12 -12.20
CA TYR A 265 -7.16 9.74 -11.26
C TYR A 265 -7.06 11.24 -11.50
N PRO A 266 -6.66 12.06 -10.49
CA PRO A 266 -6.54 13.49 -10.66
C PRO A 266 -5.40 13.83 -11.63
N VAL A 267 -5.53 14.97 -12.32
CA VAL A 267 -4.48 15.50 -13.22
C VAL A 267 -3.54 16.48 -12.52
N LYS A 268 -3.99 17.05 -11.41
CA LYS A 268 -3.18 17.93 -10.54
C LYS A 268 -3.80 18.05 -9.15
N ALA A 269 -3.00 18.52 -8.19
CA ALA A 269 -3.45 18.83 -6.85
C ALA A 269 -2.85 20.14 -6.36
N GLN A 270 -3.58 20.82 -5.47
CA GLN A 270 -3.10 21.93 -4.64
C GLN A 270 -3.61 21.76 -3.22
N GLY A 271 -2.94 22.36 -2.23
CA GLY A 271 -3.42 22.21 -0.88
C GLY A 271 -2.54 22.89 0.16
N PHE A 272 -2.94 22.76 1.40
CA PHE A 272 -2.19 23.24 2.55
C PHE A 272 -2.25 22.24 3.69
N GLY A 273 -1.29 22.32 4.58
CA GLY A 273 -1.19 21.44 5.74
C GLY A 273 -0.10 21.92 6.67
N GLY A 274 0.15 21.18 7.73
CA GLY A 274 1.16 21.55 8.69
C GLY A 274 1.14 20.71 9.95
N ARG A 275 1.82 21.23 10.99
CA ARG A 275 1.91 20.63 12.32
C ARG A 275 1.43 21.62 13.37
N GLN A 276 0.40 21.24 14.11
CA GLN A 276 -0.12 22.03 15.21
C GLN A 276 -0.04 21.27 16.54
N VAL A 277 -0.31 19.99 16.56
CA VAL A 277 -0.36 19.16 17.76
C VAL A 277 0.83 18.21 17.88
N ARG A 278 1.49 17.84 16.80
CA ARG A 278 2.69 17.00 16.79
C ARG A 278 3.94 17.80 17.16
N LYS A 279 4.15 18.06 18.46
CA LYS A 279 5.20 18.98 18.97
C LYS A 279 6.37 18.28 19.64
N SER A 280 6.33 16.96 19.83
CA SER A 280 7.44 16.23 20.47
C SER A 280 8.44 15.68 19.42
N LYS A 281 9.63 15.31 19.89
CA LYS A 281 10.71 14.74 19.07
C LYS A 281 10.30 13.42 18.42
N GLU A 282 9.42 12.66 19.08
CA GLU A 282 8.93 11.36 18.64
C GLU A 282 7.96 11.47 17.47
N HIS A 283 7.46 12.66 17.14
CA HIS A 283 6.57 12.89 16.01
C HIS A 283 7.29 12.97 14.66
N GLY A 284 8.62 12.72 14.62
CA GLY A 284 9.40 12.66 13.38
C GLY A 284 9.23 13.91 12.51
N GLU A 285 8.99 13.68 11.22
CA GLU A 285 8.92 14.75 10.20
C GLU A 285 7.52 14.98 9.59
N ILE A 286 6.50 14.14 9.89
CA ILE A 286 5.20 14.20 9.23
C ILE A 286 4.29 15.32 9.76
N PHE A 287 3.36 15.78 8.92
CA PHE A 287 2.31 16.73 9.30
C PHE A 287 1.24 16.08 10.18
N ASP A 288 0.38 16.85 10.83
CA ASP A 288 -0.79 16.36 11.56
C ASP A 288 -2.13 16.69 10.87
N HIS A 289 -2.11 17.52 9.82
CA HIS A 289 -3.27 17.81 8.99
C HIS A 289 -2.92 18.15 7.56
N HIS A 290 -3.82 17.78 6.64
CA HIS A 290 -3.77 18.12 5.23
C HIS A 290 -5.18 18.48 4.74
N TYR A 291 -5.26 19.52 3.92
CA TYR A 291 -6.37 19.80 3.03
C TYR A 291 -5.84 19.82 1.61
N VAL A 292 -6.47 19.07 0.72
CA VAL A 292 -6.06 18.96 -0.68
C VAL A 292 -7.27 19.08 -1.59
N GLU A 293 -7.15 19.90 -2.61
CA GLU A 293 -8.05 19.99 -3.73
C GLU A 293 -7.42 19.26 -4.91
N TYR A 294 -8.05 18.16 -5.33
CA TYR A 294 -7.64 17.38 -6.51
C TYR A 294 -8.53 17.70 -7.68
N HIS A 295 -7.94 17.99 -8.82
CA HIS A 295 -8.64 18.29 -10.08
C HIS A 295 -8.60 17.10 -11.01
N TYR A 296 -9.75 16.74 -11.58
CA TYR A 296 -9.88 15.69 -12.59
C TYR A 296 -10.00 16.28 -13.99
N ALA A 297 -9.69 15.48 -15.02
CA ALA A 297 -9.65 15.92 -16.40
C ALA A 297 -10.98 16.47 -16.93
N ASP A 298 -12.11 16.01 -16.39
CA ASP A 298 -13.46 16.47 -16.74
C ASP A 298 -13.92 17.73 -15.99
N GLY A 299 -13.02 18.35 -15.22
CA GLY A 299 -13.32 19.55 -14.42
C GLY A 299 -13.95 19.29 -13.07
N SER A 300 -14.27 18.04 -12.70
CA SER A 300 -14.75 17.73 -11.37
C SER A 300 -13.63 17.87 -10.32
N ILE A 301 -14.00 18.18 -9.07
CA ILE A 301 -13.07 18.48 -8.00
C ILE A 301 -13.37 17.58 -6.79
N LEU A 302 -12.30 17.07 -6.18
CA LEU A 302 -12.32 16.43 -4.88
C LEU A 302 -11.75 17.39 -3.83
N ASN A 303 -12.54 17.69 -2.80
CA ASN A 303 -12.09 18.33 -1.57
C ASN A 303 -11.76 17.24 -0.53
N SER A 304 -10.51 17.13 -0.18
CA SER A 304 -9.97 16.07 0.66
C SER A 304 -9.41 16.62 1.96
N GLN A 305 -9.80 16.01 3.08
CA GLN A 305 -9.35 16.41 4.41
C GLN A 305 -8.84 15.20 5.19
N CYS A 306 -7.67 15.32 5.79
CA CYS A 306 -7.24 14.35 6.79
C CYS A 306 -6.50 15.04 7.94
N ARG A 307 -6.75 14.57 9.16
CA ARG A 307 -6.05 15.07 10.34
C ARG A 307 -6.00 14.02 11.44
N HIS A 308 -4.93 14.13 12.23
CA HIS A 308 -4.73 13.40 13.49
C HIS A 308 -4.63 14.43 14.62
N MET A 309 -5.77 14.80 15.19
CA MET A 309 -5.88 15.80 16.26
C MET A 309 -6.80 15.27 17.37
N PRO A 310 -6.24 14.80 18.50
CA PRO A 310 -7.02 14.29 19.62
C PRO A 310 -8.01 15.34 20.16
N GLY A 311 -9.19 14.88 20.57
CA GLY A 311 -10.23 15.73 21.16
C GLY A 311 -11.03 16.55 20.14
N THR A 312 -10.86 16.29 18.83
CA THR A 312 -11.66 16.91 17.76
C THR A 312 -12.70 15.93 17.22
N SER A 313 -13.74 16.45 16.53
CA SER A 313 -14.79 15.60 15.96
C SER A 313 -14.23 14.63 14.91
N SER A 314 -14.54 13.34 15.04
CA SER A 314 -14.10 12.31 14.08
C SER A 314 -15.06 12.22 12.88
N LYS A 315 -14.47 11.99 11.68
CA LYS A 315 -15.21 11.65 10.47
C LYS A 315 -14.32 10.87 9.53
N VAL A 316 -14.75 9.66 9.12
CA VAL A 316 -14.10 8.86 8.08
C VAL A 316 -15.19 8.47 7.08
N ASP A 317 -15.23 9.14 5.92
CA ASP A 317 -16.36 9.03 4.99
C ASP A 317 -15.98 9.56 3.59
N GLU A 318 -16.78 9.23 2.58
CA GLU A 318 -16.78 9.82 1.24
C GLU A 318 -18.19 10.25 0.84
N LEU A 319 -18.27 11.39 0.13
CA LEU A 319 -19.48 11.91 -0.47
C LEU A 319 -19.25 12.20 -1.95
N PHE A 320 -20.12 11.67 -2.80
CA PHE A 320 -20.19 12.02 -4.21
C PHE A 320 -21.44 12.86 -4.48
N VAL A 321 -21.27 13.93 -5.21
CA VAL A 321 -22.38 14.78 -5.69
C VAL A 321 -22.38 14.68 -7.21
N GLY A 322 -23.50 14.21 -7.72
CA GLY A 322 -23.74 14.12 -9.17
C GLY A 322 -24.84 15.06 -9.61
N THR A 323 -25.12 15.06 -10.92
CA THR A 323 -26.14 15.92 -11.53
C THR A 323 -27.57 15.57 -11.13
N LYS A 324 -27.82 14.35 -10.60
CA LYS A 324 -29.16 13.85 -10.24
C LYS A 324 -29.28 13.41 -8.77
N GLY A 325 -28.18 13.30 -8.04
CA GLY A 325 -28.24 12.82 -6.67
C GLY A 325 -26.87 12.78 -5.97
N LYS A 326 -26.83 12.12 -4.80
CA LYS A 326 -25.66 12.03 -3.94
C LYS A 326 -25.45 10.59 -3.45
N ILE A 327 -24.19 10.16 -3.33
CA ILE A 327 -23.80 8.92 -2.65
C ILE A 327 -23.14 9.26 -1.33
N HIS A 328 -23.69 8.74 -0.23
CA HIS A 328 -23.18 8.83 1.14
C HIS A 328 -22.57 7.48 1.50
N CYS A 329 -21.25 7.33 1.39
CA CYS A 329 -20.61 6.02 1.45
C CYS A 329 -20.71 5.39 2.84
N ASP A 330 -20.35 6.10 3.89
CA ASP A 330 -20.47 5.56 5.26
C ASP A 330 -21.92 5.22 5.59
N ALA A 331 -22.91 6.01 5.16
CA ALA A 331 -24.32 5.70 5.37
C ALA A 331 -24.84 4.52 4.53
N GLY A 332 -24.10 4.08 3.51
CA GLY A 332 -24.55 3.04 2.55
C GLY A 332 -25.77 3.49 1.74
N ARG A 333 -25.89 4.79 1.40
CA ARG A 333 -27.12 5.38 0.89
C ARG A 333 -26.91 6.23 -0.35
N ILE A 334 -27.88 6.16 -1.28
CA ILE A 334 -28.00 7.09 -2.42
C ILE A 334 -29.28 7.91 -2.25
N THR A 335 -29.18 9.22 -2.45
CA THR A 335 -30.31 10.14 -2.40
C THR A 335 -30.45 10.92 -3.71
N ASP A 336 -31.62 11.48 -4.01
CA ASP A 336 -31.72 12.56 -4.97
C ASP A 336 -31.12 13.87 -4.41
N LEU A 337 -31.13 14.95 -5.17
CA LEU A 337 -30.60 16.26 -4.75
C LEU A 337 -31.39 16.90 -3.59
N HIS A 338 -32.67 16.50 -3.40
CA HIS A 338 -33.56 16.99 -2.34
C HIS A 338 -33.51 16.14 -1.07
N GLY A 339 -32.68 15.06 -1.06
CA GLY A 339 -32.47 14.22 0.10
C GLY A 339 -33.42 13.01 0.21
N LYS A 340 -34.29 12.76 -0.79
CA LYS A 340 -35.12 11.55 -0.85
C LYS A 340 -34.23 10.35 -1.11
N THR A 341 -34.35 9.31 -0.30
CA THR A 341 -33.59 8.07 -0.45
C THR A 341 -34.03 7.32 -1.70
N LEU A 342 -33.08 7.05 -2.59
CA LEU A 342 -33.23 6.25 -3.82
C LEU A 342 -32.72 4.81 -3.64
N PHE A 343 -31.71 4.62 -2.79
CA PHE A 343 -31.18 3.32 -2.42
C PHE A 343 -30.62 3.36 -1.00
N GLN A 344 -30.80 2.26 -0.26
CA GLN A 344 -30.22 2.04 1.06
C GLN A 344 -29.70 0.60 1.14
N TYR A 345 -28.41 0.43 1.45
CA TYR A 345 -27.83 -0.86 1.77
C TYR A 345 -28.22 -1.30 3.20
N ASP A 346 -28.57 -2.56 3.35
CA ASP A 346 -28.86 -3.16 4.65
C ASP A 346 -27.54 -3.56 5.35
N LYS A 347 -27.05 -2.70 6.23
CA LYS A 347 -25.78 -2.92 6.94
C LYS A 347 -25.76 -4.14 7.86
N SER A 348 -26.91 -4.72 8.21
CA SER A 348 -26.95 -5.97 8.98
C SER A 348 -26.38 -7.17 8.21
N LYS A 349 -26.24 -7.04 6.90
CA LYS A 349 -25.67 -8.06 5.99
C LYS A 349 -24.18 -7.84 5.68
N GLU A 350 -23.56 -6.83 6.28
CA GLU A 350 -22.16 -6.48 6.03
C GLU A 350 -21.23 -7.61 6.50
N ARG A 351 -20.45 -8.17 5.59
CA ARG A 351 -19.37 -9.09 5.93
C ARG A 351 -18.12 -8.31 6.33
N ASN A 352 -17.24 -8.95 7.11
CA ASN A 352 -15.94 -8.35 7.41
C ASN A 352 -15.10 -8.22 6.12
N PRO A 353 -14.82 -7.00 5.62
CA PRO A 353 -14.13 -6.81 4.35
C PRO A 353 -12.68 -7.32 4.38
N TYR A 354 -12.01 -7.27 5.52
CA TYR A 354 -10.67 -7.81 5.69
C TYR A 354 -10.64 -9.34 5.56
N GLN A 355 -11.68 -10.04 6.00
CA GLN A 355 -11.79 -11.47 5.79
C GLN A 355 -12.19 -11.77 4.33
N THR A 356 -13.09 -10.97 3.76
CA THR A 356 -13.59 -11.17 2.39
C THR A 356 -12.47 -11.09 1.35
N GLU A 357 -11.52 -10.14 1.49
CA GLU A 357 -10.37 -10.03 0.56
C GLU A 357 -9.49 -11.30 0.56
N HIS A 358 -9.30 -11.91 1.74
CA HIS A 358 -8.54 -13.16 1.85
C HIS A 358 -9.36 -14.37 1.36
N ASP A 359 -10.64 -14.45 1.71
CA ASP A 359 -11.54 -15.52 1.24
C ASP A 359 -11.56 -15.59 -0.29
N GLU A 360 -11.71 -14.43 -0.95
CA GLU A 360 -11.78 -14.37 -2.41
C GLU A 360 -10.42 -14.68 -3.07
N LEU A 361 -9.31 -14.17 -2.51
CA LEU A 361 -7.96 -14.45 -3.01
C LEU A 361 -7.64 -15.94 -2.93
N PHE A 362 -7.76 -16.54 -1.75
CA PHE A 362 -7.39 -17.92 -1.55
C PHE A 362 -8.34 -18.90 -2.28
N ALA A 363 -9.62 -18.55 -2.43
CA ALA A 363 -10.54 -19.32 -3.24
C ALA A 363 -10.18 -19.31 -4.74
N ALA A 364 -9.73 -18.17 -5.29
CA ALA A 364 -9.26 -18.08 -6.67
C ALA A 364 -7.99 -18.90 -6.87
N ILE A 365 -7.03 -18.83 -5.95
CA ILE A 365 -5.79 -19.61 -6.00
C ILE A 365 -6.08 -21.11 -5.95
N ALA A 366 -6.91 -21.55 -5.00
CA ALA A 366 -7.26 -22.97 -4.85
C ALA A 366 -7.94 -23.56 -6.10
N LYS A 367 -8.64 -22.72 -6.88
CA LYS A 367 -9.28 -23.12 -8.16
C LYS A 367 -8.37 -22.97 -9.37
N GLY A 368 -7.14 -22.46 -9.21
CA GLY A 368 -6.26 -22.13 -10.33
C GLY A 368 -6.76 -20.98 -11.20
N GLU A 369 -7.65 -20.11 -10.67
CA GLU A 369 -8.22 -18.97 -11.38
C GLU A 369 -7.30 -17.74 -11.28
N TYR A 370 -7.07 -17.04 -12.39
CA TYR A 370 -6.49 -15.70 -12.40
C TYR A 370 -7.61 -14.68 -12.33
N LYS A 371 -7.77 -14.03 -11.19
CA LYS A 371 -8.89 -13.12 -10.92
C LYS A 371 -8.46 -11.71 -10.48
N PHE A 372 -7.33 -11.59 -9.77
CA PHE A 372 -6.95 -10.35 -9.10
C PHE A 372 -5.68 -9.74 -9.69
N ALA A 373 -5.72 -8.45 -10.03
CA ALA A 373 -4.61 -7.67 -10.57
C ALA A 373 -4.57 -6.26 -9.95
N ASP A 374 -4.74 -6.17 -8.62
CA ASP A 374 -5.00 -4.91 -7.92
C ASP A 374 -3.76 -4.00 -7.80
N ALA A 375 -2.56 -4.51 -8.11
CA ALA A 375 -1.30 -3.76 -7.91
C ALA A 375 -1.26 -2.43 -8.66
N GLU A 376 -1.80 -2.36 -9.88
CA GLU A 376 -1.83 -1.12 -10.67
C GLU A 376 -2.76 -0.07 -10.05
N ASN A 377 -3.98 -0.48 -9.63
CA ASN A 377 -4.90 0.39 -8.91
C ASN A 377 -4.28 0.86 -7.58
N GLY A 378 -3.69 -0.07 -6.81
CA GLY A 378 -3.01 0.26 -5.56
C GLY A 378 -1.87 1.27 -5.75
N ALA A 379 -1.10 1.14 -6.83
CA ALA A 379 -0.03 2.07 -7.18
C ALA A 379 -0.56 3.47 -7.52
N TYR A 380 -1.60 3.59 -8.33
CA TYR A 380 -2.18 4.87 -8.68
C TYR A 380 -2.93 5.53 -7.52
N SER A 381 -3.62 4.75 -6.67
CA SER A 381 -4.25 5.29 -5.46
C SER A 381 -3.19 5.75 -4.44
N THR A 382 -2.06 5.04 -4.34
CA THR A 382 -0.89 5.48 -3.57
C THR A 382 -0.33 6.79 -4.16
N MET A 383 -0.17 6.87 -5.49
CA MET A 383 0.32 8.10 -6.14
C MET A 383 -0.61 9.28 -5.92
N THR A 384 -1.94 9.08 -5.89
CA THR A 384 -2.90 10.15 -5.57
C THR A 384 -2.62 10.75 -4.19
N SER A 385 -2.34 9.91 -3.18
CA SER A 385 -2.00 10.38 -1.83
C SER A 385 -0.64 11.08 -1.77
N ILE A 386 0.35 10.57 -2.50
CA ILE A 386 1.68 11.18 -2.63
C ILE A 386 1.58 12.55 -3.31
N LEU A 387 0.77 12.68 -4.37
CA LEU A 387 0.51 13.95 -5.05
C LEU A 387 -0.02 15.01 -4.06
N GLY A 388 -0.97 14.63 -3.21
CA GLY A 388 -1.51 15.51 -2.17
C GLY A 388 -0.48 15.89 -1.10
N ARG A 389 0.38 14.94 -0.68
CA ARG A 389 1.49 15.24 0.22
C ARG A 389 2.47 16.22 -0.43
N MET A 390 2.87 16.00 -1.68
CA MET A 390 3.78 16.90 -2.40
C MET A 390 3.18 18.32 -2.48
N ALA A 391 1.89 18.43 -2.78
CA ALA A 391 1.19 19.71 -2.85
C ALA A 391 1.19 20.44 -1.49
N THR A 392 0.85 19.74 -0.40
CA THR A 392 0.78 20.35 0.94
C THR A 392 2.15 20.68 1.53
N TYR A 393 3.16 19.83 1.28
CA TYR A 393 4.52 20.02 1.78
C TYR A 393 5.25 21.18 1.08
N SER A 394 5.00 21.34 -0.23
CA SER A 394 5.61 22.43 -1.02
C SER A 394 4.78 23.72 -1.02
N GLY A 395 3.45 23.61 -0.81
CA GLY A 395 2.52 24.73 -1.03
C GLY A 395 2.34 25.10 -2.50
N GLN A 396 2.69 24.22 -3.43
CA GLN A 396 2.62 24.43 -4.88
C GLN A 396 1.50 23.63 -5.52
N ILE A 397 1.09 24.03 -6.72
CA ILE A 397 0.27 23.21 -7.61
C ILE A 397 1.19 22.14 -8.21
N ILE A 398 0.82 20.87 -8.01
CA ILE A 398 1.60 19.73 -8.50
C ILE A 398 0.81 19.02 -9.60
N ASP A 399 1.39 18.92 -10.80
CA ASP A 399 0.84 18.16 -11.91
C ASP A 399 1.13 16.67 -11.72
N TRP A 400 0.16 15.80 -12.03
CA TRP A 400 0.27 14.36 -11.92
C TRP A 400 1.47 13.80 -12.71
N ASP A 401 1.57 14.15 -14.01
CA ASP A 401 2.62 13.61 -14.87
C ASP A 401 4.02 14.02 -14.41
N LYS A 402 4.17 15.24 -13.91
CA LYS A 402 5.44 15.69 -13.33
C LYS A 402 5.76 14.94 -12.03
N ALA A 403 4.77 14.73 -11.18
CA ALA A 403 4.95 14.07 -9.90
C ALA A 403 5.34 12.60 -10.06
N ILE A 404 4.58 11.83 -10.84
CA ILE A 404 4.82 10.38 -11.01
C ILE A 404 6.14 10.09 -11.74
N ASN A 405 6.62 11.03 -12.56
CA ASN A 405 7.88 10.92 -13.32
C ASN A 405 9.03 11.73 -12.68
N SER A 406 8.86 12.26 -11.47
CA SER A 406 9.88 13.11 -10.81
C SER A 406 11.17 12.37 -10.46
N GLY A 407 11.12 11.04 -10.35
CA GLY A 407 12.27 10.24 -9.90
C GLY A 407 12.58 10.43 -8.41
N LEU A 408 11.73 11.12 -7.65
CA LEU A 408 11.91 11.29 -6.21
C LEU A 408 11.93 9.92 -5.53
N ASP A 409 13.05 9.63 -4.87
CA ASP A 409 13.29 8.42 -4.06
C ASP A 409 13.67 8.86 -2.63
N LEU A 410 12.92 8.40 -1.65
CA LEU A 410 13.10 8.74 -0.23
C LEU A 410 13.86 7.66 0.55
N HIS A 411 14.25 6.58 -0.10
CA HIS A 411 14.80 5.41 0.58
C HIS A 411 16.30 5.53 0.86
N PRO A 412 16.81 4.82 1.88
CA PRO A 412 18.25 4.75 2.14
C PRO A 412 18.95 3.94 1.03
N SER A 413 20.21 4.26 0.76
CA SER A 413 21.05 3.49 -0.17
C SER A 413 21.39 2.09 0.36
N VAL A 414 21.37 1.89 1.68
CA VAL A 414 21.69 0.62 2.37
C VAL A 414 20.66 0.36 3.47
N TYR A 415 20.09 -0.84 3.47
CA TYR A 415 19.18 -1.30 4.50
C TYR A 415 19.93 -2.13 5.55
N ALA A 416 20.44 -1.46 6.56
CA ALA A 416 21.10 -2.08 7.72
C ALA A 416 20.86 -1.22 8.97
N PHE A 417 20.87 -1.84 10.16
CA PHE A 417 20.61 -1.11 11.40
C PHE A 417 21.71 -0.09 11.77
N ASP A 418 22.92 -0.29 11.31
CA ASP A 418 24.08 0.61 11.46
C ASP A 418 24.28 1.55 10.25
N ALA A 419 23.44 1.46 9.23
CA ALA A 419 23.46 2.39 8.10
C ALA A 419 22.88 3.75 8.47
N ALA A 420 23.25 4.77 7.70
CA ALA A 420 22.66 6.10 7.81
C ALA A 420 21.17 6.07 7.45
N ALA A 421 20.32 6.62 8.32
CA ALA A 421 18.91 6.81 8.02
C ALA A 421 18.72 7.96 7.01
N PRO A 422 17.64 7.95 6.19
CA PRO A 422 17.38 9.00 5.20
C PRO A 422 17.24 10.40 5.79
N VAL A 423 16.72 10.52 6.98
CA VAL A 423 16.56 11.78 7.70
C VAL A 423 17.17 11.65 9.10
N ASN A 424 17.85 12.71 9.55
CA ASN A 424 18.46 12.75 10.89
C ASN A 424 17.92 13.94 11.67
N PRO A 425 17.83 13.84 13.01
CA PRO A 425 17.44 14.99 13.84
C PRO A 425 18.53 16.05 13.87
N GLY A 426 18.12 17.30 14.08
CA GLY A 426 19.03 18.40 14.39
C GLY A 426 19.68 18.29 15.77
N PRO A 427 20.56 19.24 16.12
CA PRO A 427 21.22 19.26 17.43
C PRO A 427 20.25 19.34 18.62
N ASP A 428 19.05 19.89 18.41
CA ASP A 428 17.95 19.96 19.37
C ASP A 428 17.17 18.66 19.51
N GLY A 429 17.47 17.66 18.66
CA GLY A 429 16.82 16.35 18.60
C GLY A 429 15.50 16.33 17.85
N PHE A 430 15.09 17.44 17.18
CA PHE A 430 13.92 17.47 16.31
C PHE A 430 14.30 17.16 14.86
N TYR A 431 13.39 16.49 14.15
CA TYR A 431 13.56 16.24 12.73
C TYR A 431 13.11 17.44 11.89
N PRO A 432 13.75 17.67 10.73
CA PRO A 432 13.30 18.70 9.80
C PRO A 432 11.88 18.37 9.30
N VAL A 433 11.02 19.36 9.30
CA VAL A 433 9.63 19.26 8.83
C VAL A 433 9.50 20.06 7.55
N ALA A 434 8.73 19.60 6.60
CA ALA A 434 8.45 20.34 5.38
C ALA A 434 7.88 21.75 5.69
N VAL A 435 8.32 22.74 4.93
CA VAL A 435 7.87 24.12 5.05
C VAL A 435 7.28 24.57 3.73
N PRO A 436 5.94 24.79 3.64
CA PRO A 436 5.30 25.28 2.43
C PRO A 436 5.92 26.57 1.92
N GLY A 437 6.17 26.65 0.61
CA GLY A 437 6.87 27.75 -0.02
C GLY A 437 8.41 27.64 -0.01
N VAL A 438 8.98 26.74 0.79
CA VAL A 438 10.43 26.48 0.90
C VAL A 438 10.80 25.09 0.41
N THR A 439 10.07 24.06 0.88
CA THR A 439 10.27 22.67 0.45
C THR A 439 9.97 22.51 -1.04
N LYS A 440 10.87 21.86 -1.76
CA LYS A 440 10.77 21.61 -3.23
C LYS A 440 10.65 20.13 -3.51
N TYR A 441 9.94 19.83 -4.58
CA TYR A 441 9.80 18.49 -5.17
C TYR A 441 10.06 18.54 -6.68
#